data_139de2f50cac2fde66b1b8528070b7b3
#
_entry.id   139de2f50cac2fde66b1b8528070b7b3
#
_cell.length_a   1.000
_cell.length_b   1.000
_cell.length_c   1.000
_cell.angle_alpha   90.00
_cell.angle_beta   90.00
_cell.angle_gamma   90.00
#
_symmetry.space_group_name_H-M   'P 1'
#
loop_
_entity.id
_entity.type
_entity.pdbx_description
1 polymer ?
#
loop_
_entity_poly.entity_id
_entity_poly.type
_entity_poly.pdbx_seq_one_letter_code
_entity_poly.pdbx_strand_id
1 'polypeptide(L)'
;MIQTLRQFRSFDRPSQILMVNQFAINVGFYMLMPYLAGYLAGPLGLAAWMVGLVLGVRNFSQQGMFLVGGTLADRFGYKPLIVAGCFLRTAGFLMLAFVGTLPAILIASAATGFAGALFNPAVRAYLAADSGERRVEAFAVFNVFYQAGILFGPIVGLAL
;
A
#
# COMPACT_ATOMS: atom_id res chain seq x y z
N MET A 1 3.30 -11.23 -21.45
CA MET A 1 2.61 -9.93 -21.34
C MET A 1 1.21 -9.96 -21.97
N ILE A 2 1.05 -10.37 -23.23
CA ILE A 2 -0.28 -10.49 -23.91
C ILE A 2 -1.22 -11.47 -23.18
N GLN A 3 -0.69 -12.59 -22.71
CA GLN A 3 -1.45 -13.60 -21.96
C GLN A 3 -1.95 -13.06 -20.61
N THR A 4 -1.12 -12.32 -19.89
CA THR A 4 -1.48 -11.68 -18.60
C THR A 4 -2.59 -10.64 -18.79
N LEU A 5 -2.53 -9.84 -19.87
CA LEU A 5 -3.58 -8.88 -20.20
C LEU A 5 -4.90 -9.55 -20.58
N ARG A 6 -4.85 -10.70 -21.28
CA ARG A 6 -6.03 -11.49 -21.61
C ARG A 6 -6.65 -12.09 -20.32
N GLN A 7 -5.82 -12.63 -19.44
CA GLN A 7 -6.24 -13.14 -18.13
C GLN A 7 -6.84 -12.03 -17.26
N PHE A 8 -6.21 -10.86 -17.18
CA PHE A 8 -6.73 -9.70 -16.46
C PHE A 8 -8.16 -9.33 -16.92
N ARG A 9 -8.40 -9.30 -18.24
CA ARG A 9 -9.72 -8.97 -18.80
C ARG A 9 -10.79 -10.04 -18.56
N SER A 10 -10.40 -11.24 -18.18
CA SER A 10 -11.33 -12.35 -17.90
C SER A 10 -11.82 -12.40 -16.46
N PHE A 11 -11.27 -11.55 -15.56
CA PHE A 11 -11.75 -11.39 -14.19
C PHE A 11 -12.87 -10.35 -14.11
N ASP A 12 -13.68 -10.44 -13.05
CA ASP A 12 -14.76 -9.49 -12.79
C ASP A 12 -14.23 -8.07 -12.55
N ARG A 13 -15.05 -7.08 -12.87
CA ARG A 13 -14.70 -5.66 -12.74
C ARG A 13 -14.16 -5.28 -11.35
N PRO A 14 -14.74 -5.76 -10.21
CA PRO A 14 -14.18 -5.47 -8.90
C PRO A 14 -12.75 -5.96 -8.73
N SER A 15 -12.44 -7.19 -9.16
CA SER A 15 -11.09 -7.76 -9.10
C SER A 15 -10.11 -7.00 -10.00
N GLN A 16 -10.53 -6.58 -11.20
CA GLN A 16 -9.73 -5.74 -12.08
C GLN A 16 -9.41 -4.37 -11.43
N ILE A 17 -10.42 -3.72 -10.83
CA ILE A 17 -10.23 -2.44 -10.13
C ILE A 17 -9.24 -2.59 -8.99
N LEU A 18 -9.31 -3.67 -8.20
CA LEU A 18 -8.38 -3.92 -7.11
C LEU A 18 -6.94 -4.14 -7.59
N MET A 19 -6.74 -4.84 -8.71
CA MET A 19 -5.42 -5.05 -9.31
C MET A 19 -4.81 -3.72 -9.79
N VAL A 20 -5.61 -2.88 -10.47
CA VAL A 20 -5.17 -1.55 -10.92
C VAL A 20 -4.92 -0.63 -9.73
N ASN A 21 -5.79 -0.65 -8.73
CA ASN A 21 -5.61 0.13 -7.50
C ASN A 21 -4.33 -0.28 -6.75
N GLN A 22 -4.04 -1.59 -6.68
CA GLN A 22 -2.79 -2.07 -6.09
C GLN A 22 -1.56 -1.57 -6.84
N PHE A 23 -1.61 -1.58 -8.18
CA PHE A 23 -0.55 -1.00 -9.01
C PHE A 23 -0.35 0.49 -8.69
N ALA A 24 -1.43 1.29 -8.70
CA ALA A 24 -1.38 2.72 -8.42
C ALA A 24 -0.87 3.02 -7.00
N ILE A 25 -1.32 2.26 -6.00
CA ILE A 25 -0.83 2.36 -4.62
C ILE A 25 0.67 2.09 -4.55
N ASN A 26 1.16 1.05 -5.23
CA ASN A 26 2.57 0.71 -5.22
C ASN A 26 3.41 1.75 -5.98
N VAL A 27 2.94 2.25 -7.13
CA VAL A 27 3.62 3.36 -7.83
C VAL A 27 3.77 4.55 -6.90
N GLY A 28 2.69 5.05 -6.30
CA GLY A 28 2.74 6.21 -5.40
C GLY A 28 3.61 5.96 -4.16
N PHE A 29 3.54 4.76 -3.59
CA PHE A 29 4.33 4.40 -2.42
C PHE A 29 5.84 4.34 -2.74
N TYR A 30 6.22 3.58 -3.76
CA TYR A 30 7.62 3.40 -4.14
C TYR A 30 8.21 4.62 -4.87
N MET A 31 7.38 5.50 -5.40
CA MET A 31 7.76 6.84 -5.82
C MET A 31 8.23 7.70 -4.65
N LEU A 32 7.52 7.63 -3.51
CA LEU A 32 7.80 8.47 -2.34
C LEU A 32 8.91 7.91 -1.44
N MET A 33 8.93 6.60 -1.18
CA MET A 33 9.75 6.00 -0.12
C MET A 33 11.26 6.23 -0.25
N PRO A 34 11.89 6.10 -1.43
CA PRO A 34 13.33 6.38 -1.56
C PRO A 34 13.71 7.83 -1.23
N TYR A 35 12.81 8.76 -1.54
CA TYR A 35 13.04 10.20 -1.34
C TYR A 35 12.63 10.68 0.04
N LEU A 36 11.72 9.99 0.72
CA LEU A 36 11.24 10.36 2.05
C LEU A 36 12.41 10.42 3.05
N ALA A 37 13.30 9.44 3.05
CA ALA A 37 14.47 9.44 3.93
C ALA A 37 15.39 10.64 3.65
N GLY A 38 15.64 10.94 2.38
CA GLY A 38 16.41 12.13 1.96
C GLY A 38 15.74 13.44 2.36
N TYR A 39 14.43 13.55 2.20
CA TYR A 39 13.65 14.71 2.58
C TYR A 39 13.66 14.94 4.10
N LEU A 40 13.50 13.88 4.88
CA LEU A 40 13.54 13.94 6.34
C LEU A 40 14.92 14.36 6.85
N ALA A 41 16.00 13.83 6.28
CA ALA A 41 17.37 14.14 6.69
C ALA A 41 17.88 15.50 6.17
N GLY A 42 17.50 15.87 4.94
CA GLY A 42 17.95 17.11 4.27
C GLY A 42 17.06 18.30 4.65
N PRO A 43 15.94 18.57 3.94
CA PRO A 43 15.12 19.76 4.15
C PRO A 43 14.57 19.92 5.56
N LEU A 44 14.22 18.82 6.25
CA LEU A 44 13.72 18.87 7.63
C LEU A 44 14.83 18.76 8.68
N GLY A 45 16.07 18.46 8.29
CA GLY A 45 17.23 18.43 9.20
C GLY A 45 17.12 17.39 10.32
N LEU A 46 16.32 16.32 10.14
CA LEU A 46 16.15 15.31 11.16
C LEU A 46 17.40 14.43 11.30
N ALA A 47 17.80 14.16 12.54
CA ALA A 47 18.90 13.24 12.80
C ALA A 47 18.60 11.83 12.25
N ALA A 48 19.62 11.10 11.85
CA ALA A 48 19.48 9.78 11.21
C ALA A 48 18.62 8.79 12.05
N TRP A 49 18.74 8.84 13.38
CA TRP A 49 17.93 7.98 14.26
C TRP A 49 16.43 8.33 14.22
N MET A 50 16.08 9.63 14.03
CA MET A 50 14.69 10.07 13.87
C MET A 50 14.10 9.59 12.54
N VAL A 51 14.90 9.64 11.47
CA VAL A 51 14.51 9.07 10.17
C VAL A 51 14.26 7.57 10.29
N GLY A 52 15.17 6.86 10.97
CA GLY A 52 15.01 5.43 11.28
C GLY A 52 13.75 5.15 12.10
N LEU A 53 13.44 5.99 13.08
CA LEU A 53 12.23 5.88 13.90
C LEU A 53 10.96 6.04 13.05
N VAL A 54 10.90 7.05 12.18
CA VAL A 54 9.76 7.29 11.27
C VAL A 54 9.48 6.08 10.37
N LEU A 55 10.51 5.56 9.72
CA LEU A 55 10.41 4.37 8.86
C LEU A 55 10.09 3.10 9.66
N GLY A 56 10.68 2.98 10.85
CA GLY A 56 10.45 1.88 11.79
C GLY A 56 9.00 1.83 12.28
N VAL A 57 8.45 2.96 12.72
CA VAL A 57 7.06 3.10 13.16
C VAL A 57 6.10 2.69 12.05
N ARG A 58 6.35 3.14 10.82
CA ARG A 58 5.53 2.76 9.67
C ARG A 58 5.56 1.24 9.43
N ASN A 59 6.75 0.65 9.38
CA ASN A 59 6.90 -0.79 9.16
C ASN A 59 6.30 -1.61 10.30
N PHE A 60 6.53 -1.19 11.54
CA PHE A 60 5.94 -1.83 12.72
C PHE A 60 4.41 -1.77 12.68
N SER A 61 3.83 -0.61 12.35
CA SER A 61 2.38 -0.47 12.22
C SER A 61 1.81 -1.36 11.11
N GLN A 62 2.52 -1.53 10.00
CA GLN A 62 2.09 -2.41 8.92
C GLN A 62 2.18 -3.88 9.28
N GLN A 63 3.34 -4.32 9.75
CA GLN A 63 3.60 -5.75 10.02
C GLN A 63 3.00 -6.20 11.34
N GLY A 64 3.15 -5.40 12.40
CA GLY A 64 2.61 -5.71 13.72
C GLY A 64 1.09 -5.73 13.77
N MET A 65 0.42 -4.88 12.96
CA MET A 65 -1.05 -4.83 12.91
C MET A 65 -1.66 -5.72 11.82
N PHE A 66 -0.85 -6.52 11.11
CA PHE A 66 -1.34 -7.39 10.03
C PHE A 66 -2.36 -8.42 10.53
N LEU A 67 -2.13 -9.01 11.71
CA LEU A 67 -3.08 -9.94 12.34
C LEU A 67 -4.39 -9.22 12.73
N VAL A 68 -4.29 -7.99 13.23
CA VAL A 68 -5.47 -7.18 13.57
C VAL A 68 -6.26 -6.87 12.30
N GLY A 69 -5.59 -6.50 11.21
CA GLY A 69 -6.24 -6.28 9.91
C GLY A 69 -6.96 -7.52 9.39
N GLY A 70 -6.35 -8.70 9.53
CA GLY A 70 -6.97 -9.98 9.17
C GLY A 70 -8.23 -10.26 9.98
N THR A 71 -8.16 -10.19 11.32
CA THR A 71 -9.31 -10.43 12.20
C THR A 71 -10.44 -9.42 12.01
N LEU A 72 -10.11 -8.16 11.71
CA LEU A 72 -11.13 -7.17 11.35
C LEU A 72 -11.79 -7.50 10.01
N ALA A 73 -11.02 -7.99 9.03
CA ALA A 73 -11.54 -8.39 7.73
C ALA A 73 -12.53 -9.57 7.85
N ASP A 74 -12.23 -10.53 8.73
CA ASP A 74 -13.12 -11.66 9.02
C ASP A 74 -14.40 -11.22 9.73
N ARG A 75 -14.32 -10.20 10.59
CA ARG A 75 -15.47 -9.71 11.39
C ARG A 75 -16.37 -8.75 10.61
N PHE A 76 -15.78 -7.79 9.88
CA PHE A 76 -16.53 -6.70 9.23
C PHE A 76 -16.68 -6.90 7.72
N GLY A 77 -16.02 -7.91 7.17
CA GLY A 77 -15.97 -8.19 5.75
C GLY A 77 -14.85 -7.42 5.03
N TYR A 78 -14.49 -7.90 3.85
CA TYR A 78 -13.33 -7.39 3.11
C TYR A 78 -13.54 -6.00 2.52
N LYS A 79 -14.74 -5.72 1.98
CA LYS A 79 -15.04 -4.46 1.26
C LYS A 79 -14.89 -3.21 2.15
N PRO A 80 -15.48 -3.14 3.35
CA PRO A 80 -15.31 -1.98 4.24
C PRO A 80 -13.84 -1.73 4.61
N LEU A 81 -13.07 -2.79 4.83
CA LEU A 81 -11.66 -2.65 5.19
C LEU A 81 -10.78 -2.20 4.03
N ILE A 82 -11.08 -2.64 2.80
CA ILE A 82 -10.40 -2.15 1.59
C ILE A 82 -10.63 -0.63 1.47
N VAL A 83 -11.87 -0.18 1.61
CA VAL A 83 -12.23 1.25 1.54
C VAL A 83 -11.56 2.03 2.67
N ALA A 84 -11.70 1.56 3.91
CA ALA A 84 -11.08 2.20 5.08
C ALA A 84 -9.55 2.29 4.94
N GLY A 85 -8.90 1.22 4.47
CA GLY A 85 -7.47 1.20 4.20
C GLY A 85 -7.04 2.21 3.13
N CYS A 86 -7.83 2.36 2.05
CA CYS A 86 -7.57 3.37 1.02
C CYS A 86 -7.70 4.79 1.57
N PHE A 87 -8.78 5.09 2.31
CA PHE A 87 -8.98 6.42 2.91
C PHE A 87 -7.89 6.76 3.92
N LEU A 88 -7.57 5.85 4.83
CA LEU A 88 -6.54 6.06 5.84
C LEU A 88 -5.15 6.26 5.20
N ARG A 89 -4.86 5.53 4.12
CA ARG A 89 -3.62 5.69 3.37
C ARG A 89 -3.53 7.06 2.70
N THR A 90 -4.61 7.49 2.04
CA THR A 90 -4.67 8.81 1.42
C THR A 90 -4.50 9.91 2.45
N ALA A 91 -5.22 9.83 3.57
CA ALA A 91 -5.09 10.79 4.67
C ALA A 91 -3.66 10.81 5.23
N GLY A 92 -3.04 9.65 5.44
CA GLY A 92 -1.66 9.55 5.93
C GLY A 92 -0.64 10.17 4.96
N PHE A 93 -0.78 9.94 3.66
CA PHE A 93 0.09 10.58 2.66
C PHE A 93 -0.13 12.08 2.56
N LEU A 94 -1.38 12.57 2.64
CA LEU A 94 -1.66 14.00 2.70
C LEU A 94 -1.03 14.62 3.94
N MET A 95 -1.14 13.97 5.10
CA MET A 95 -0.45 14.45 6.31
C MET A 95 1.07 14.53 6.10
N LEU A 96 1.69 13.50 5.53
CA LEU A 96 3.14 13.51 5.26
C LEU A 96 3.55 14.64 4.30
N ALA A 97 2.68 15.05 3.37
CA ALA A 97 2.96 16.11 2.41
C ALA A 97 2.89 17.51 3.03
N PHE A 98 2.05 17.73 4.05
CA PHE A 98 1.79 19.07 4.58
C PHE A 98 2.36 19.33 5.98
N VAL A 99 2.84 18.29 6.67
CA VAL A 99 3.27 18.42 8.07
C VAL A 99 4.78 18.26 8.18
N GLY A 100 5.42 19.25 8.86
CA GLY A 100 6.87 19.28 9.08
C GLY A 100 7.31 18.95 10.52
N THR A 101 6.38 18.66 11.45
CA THR A 101 6.73 18.33 12.83
C THR A 101 6.91 16.85 13.07
N LEU A 102 7.94 16.45 13.80
CA LEU A 102 8.25 15.05 14.06
C LEU A 102 7.06 14.24 14.63
N PRO A 103 6.31 14.72 15.63
CA PRO A 103 5.16 13.97 16.15
C PRO A 103 4.09 13.70 15.08
N ALA A 104 3.80 14.69 14.24
CA ALA A 104 2.80 14.53 13.19
C ALA A 104 3.28 13.63 12.06
N ILE A 105 4.58 13.64 11.70
CA ILE A 105 5.20 12.70 10.76
C ILE A 105 5.11 11.28 11.31
N LEU A 106 5.34 11.06 12.60
CA LEU A 106 5.20 9.75 13.23
C LEU A 106 3.76 9.22 13.18
N ILE A 107 2.77 10.09 13.48
CA ILE A 107 1.35 9.74 13.39
C ILE A 107 0.98 9.40 11.95
N ALA A 108 1.38 10.21 10.98
CA ALA A 108 1.11 9.96 9.57
C ALA A 108 1.78 8.66 9.07
N SER A 109 3.01 8.38 9.53
CA SER A 109 3.73 7.14 9.21
C SER A 109 3.04 5.92 9.82
N ALA A 110 2.59 6.01 11.08
CA ALA A 110 1.80 4.96 11.71
C ALA A 110 0.48 4.73 10.96
N ALA A 111 -0.23 5.80 10.59
CA ALA A 111 -1.49 5.71 9.84
C ALA A 111 -1.31 5.05 8.47
N THR A 112 -0.27 5.42 7.70
CA THR A 112 0.03 4.80 6.41
C THR A 112 0.42 3.32 6.53
N GLY A 113 1.15 2.97 7.59
CA GLY A 113 1.48 1.58 7.92
C GLY A 113 0.23 0.78 8.26
N PHE A 114 -0.60 1.27 9.17
CA PHE A 114 -1.84 0.63 9.57
C PHE A 114 -2.85 0.49 8.41
N ALA A 115 -2.93 1.50 7.55
CA ALA A 115 -3.70 1.41 6.31
C ALA A 115 -3.29 0.21 5.44
N GLY A 116 -1.99 -0.07 5.34
CA GLY A 116 -1.47 -1.26 4.68
C GLY A 116 -1.84 -2.56 5.37
N ALA A 117 -1.87 -2.57 6.71
CA ALA A 117 -2.28 -3.72 7.50
C ALA A 117 -3.78 -4.06 7.33
N LEU A 118 -4.63 -3.06 7.12
CA LEU A 118 -6.05 -3.26 6.82
C LEU A 118 -6.27 -3.70 5.37
N PHE A 119 -5.63 -3.01 4.42
CA PHE A 119 -5.87 -3.18 2.99
C PHE A 119 -5.33 -4.51 2.45
N ASN A 120 -4.06 -4.84 2.74
CA ASN A 120 -3.38 -5.97 2.10
C ASN A 120 -4.04 -7.33 2.36
N PRO A 121 -4.38 -7.71 3.62
CA PRO A 121 -5.05 -8.99 3.87
C PRO A 121 -6.48 -8.99 3.31
N ALA A 122 -7.21 -7.88 3.39
CA ALA A 122 -8.56 -7.77 2.89
C ALA A 122 -8.64 -7.95 1.36
N VAL A 123 -7.73 -7.34 0.60
CA VAL A 123 -7.66 -7.51 -0.87
C VAL A 123 -7.33 -8.94 -1.24
N ARG A 124 -6.35 -9.56 -0.57
CA ARG A 124 -5.97 -10.95 -0.84
C ARG A 124 -7.10 -11.92 -0.53
N ALA A 125 -7.79 -11.74 0.59
CA ALA A 125 -8.93 -12.56 0.98
C ALA A 125 -10.10 -12.37 0.00
N TYR A 126 -10.38 -11.13 -0.41
CA TYR A 126 -11.40 -10.85 -1.43
C TYR A 126 -11.08 -11.56 -2.75
N LEU A 127 -9.84 -11.42 -3.28
CA LEU A 127 -9.43 -12.09 -4.51
C LEU A 127 -9.52 -13.61 -4.40
N ALA A 128 -9.16 -14.19 -3.25
CA ALA A 128 -9.26 -15.62 -3.02
C ALA A 128 -10.71 -16.12 -3.03
N ALA A 129 -11.64 -15.32 -2.48
CA ALA A 129 -13.07 -15.65 -2.43
C ALA A 129 -13.73 -15.48 -3.81
N ASP A 130 -13.41 -14.37 -4.51
CA ASP A 130 -14.01 -14.00 -5.80
C ASP A 130 -13.55 -14.90 -6.96
N SER A 131 -12.28 -15.35 -6.92
CA SER A 131 -11.68 -16.12 -8.02
C SER A 131 -12.00 -17.62 -8.02
N GLY A 132 -12.58 -18.17 -6.96
CA GLY A 132 -12.96 -19.58 -6.87
C GLY A 132 -11.81 -20.53 -7.22
N GLU A 133 -12.00 -21.37 -8.26
CA GLU A 133 -10.98 -22.32 -8.74
C GLU A 133 -9.80 -21.63 -9.44
N ARG A 134 -9.96 -20.40 -9.92
CA ARG A 134 -8.94 -19.63 -10.62
C ARG A 134 -8.04 -18.78 -9.68
N ARG A 135 -7.98 -19.14 -8.38
CA ARG A 135 -7.18 -18.40 -7.37
C ARG A 135 -5.73 -18.22 -7.78
N VAL A 136 -5.09 -19.28 -8.25
CA VAL A 136 -3.67 -19.24 -8.65
C VAL A 136 -3.44 -18.22 -9.77
N GLU A 137 -4.34 -18.21 -10.76
CA GLU A 137 -4.28 -17.28 -11.88
C GLU A 137 -4.53 -15.82 -11.43
N ALA A 138 -5.51 -15.59 -10.55
CA ALA A 138 -5.81 -14.29 -9.99
C ALA A 138 -4.62 -13.72 -9.19
N PHE A 139 -4.00 -14.54 -8.34
CA PHE A 139 -2.80 -14.13 -7.60
C PHE A 139 -1.58 -13.91 -8.50
N ALA A 140 -1.43 -14.69 -9.58
CA ALA A 140 -0.36 -14.47 -10.54
C ALA A 140 -0.52 -13.12 -11.25
N VAL A 141 -1.72 -12.80 -11.74
CA VAL A 141 -2.01 -11.51 -12.37
C VAL A 141 -1.87 -10.37 -11.35
N PHE A 142 -2.42 -10.50 -10.14
CA PHE A 142 -2.27 -9.53 -9.06
C PHE A 142 -0.79 -9.23 -8.75
N ASN A 143 0.06 -10.27 -8.66
CA ASN A 143 1.50 -10.10 -8.43
C ASN A 143 2.20 -9.36 -9.57
N VAL A 144 1.79 -9.54 -10.82
CA VAL A 144 2.33 -8.77 -11.95
C VAL A 144 2.05 -7.29 -11.76
N PHE A 145 0.81 -6.90 -11.42
CA PHE A 145 0.44 -5.51 -11.14
C PHE A 145 1.17 -4.97 -9.90
N TYR A 146 1.28 -5.80 -8.86
CA TYR A 146 2.00 -5.46 -7.63
C TYR A 146 3.47 -5.14 -7.91
N GLN A 147 4.18 -6.02 -8.62
CA GLN A 147 5.60 -5.87 -8.94
C GLN A 147 5.86 -4.77 -9.97
N ALA A 148 4.97 -4.61 -10.94
CA ALA A 148 5.04 -3.50 -11.89
C ALA A 148 4.99 -2.15 -11.16
N GLY A 149 4.11 -1.99 -10.16
CA GLY A 149 4.03 -0.78 -9.34
C GLY A 149 5.33 -0.50 -8.56
N ILE A 150 5.98 -1.54 -8.02
CA ILE A 150 7.26 -1.44 -7.34
C ILE A 150 8.36 -0.99 -8.31
N LEU A 151 8.38 -1.54 -9.52
CA LEU A 151 9.38 -1.22 -10.52
C LEU A 151 9.22 0.20 -11.08
N PHE A 152 7.99 0.59 -11.41
CA PHE A 152 7.74 1.90 -12.02
C PHE A 152 7.74 3.04 -11.00
N GLY A 153 7.46 2.77 -9.73
CA GLY A 153 7.42 3.80 -8.68
C GLY A 153 8.68 4.66 -8.61
N PRO A 154 9.87 4.10 -8.39
CA PRO A 154 11.11 4.87 -8.31
C PRO A 154 11.46 5.60 -9.62
N ILE A 155 11.12 5.00 -10.77
CA ILE A 155 11.36 5.61 -12.10
C ILE A 155 10.51 6.89 -12.25
N VAL A 156 9.23 6.82 -11.87
CA VAL A 156 8.34 8.00 -11.86
C VAL A 156 8.84 9.04 -10.87
N GLY A 157 9.28 8.60 -9.68
CA GLY A 157 9.83 9.49 -8.66
C GLY A 157 11.13 10.20 -9.08
N LEU A 158 11.94 9.58 -9.95
CA LEU A 158 13.14 10.21 -10.52
C LEU A 158 12.81 11.27 -11.58
N ALA A 159 11.64 11.18 -12.22
CA ALA A 159 11.22 12.09 -13.29
C ALA A 159 10.53 13.35 -12.77
N LEU A 160 10.21 13.41 -11.46
CA LEU A 160 9.56 14.53 -10.78
C LEU A 160 10.56 15.34 -9.96
#